data_b2298b37604bfdf6f4f0621dd319d8bb
#
_entry.id   b2298b37604bfdf6f4f0621dd319d8bb
#
_cell.length_a   1.000
_cell.length_b   1.000
_cell.length_c   1.000
_cell.angle_alpha   90.00
_cell.angle_beta   90.00
_cell.angle_gamma   90.00
#
_symmetry.space_group_name_H-M   'P 1'
#
loop_
_entity.id
_entity.type
_entity.pdbx_description
1 polymer ?
#
loop_
_entity_poly.entity_id
_entity_poly.type
_entity_poly.pdbx_seq_one_letter_code
_entity_poly.pdbx_strand_id
1 'polypeptide(L)'
;MAKKKDEVKLPRSGVENYSCGRGASCRGVGVVKARDCIWVKDVTLTGDAPKGFVRLYEFQRDGRTRRRNPSTWPLYIAKTGHKWYPVESITEHLLNRLGTVFGIRMADSKLALINGQLRFLSRYFLAPNSETLVHGAEIFAGYLEDQALVESIEQANLSRDLFTLQFVERAVTKAFPKERDAILGDLVRLLLFDAMVGNNDRHFPFNA
;
A
#
# COMPACT_ATOMS: atom_id res chain seq x y z
N MET A 1 -42.25 4.02 -35.74
CA MET A 1 -41.62 5.10 -34.95
C MET A 1 -40.78 4.47 -33.82
N ALA A 2 -39.52 4.38 -33.99
CA ALA A 2 -38.59 3.81 -32.99
C ALA A 2 -38.20 4.92 -32.00
N LYS A 3 -38.49 4.73 -30.72
CA LYS A 3 -38.07 5.61 -29.64
C LYS A 3 -36.51 5.56 -29.53
N LYS A 4 -35.88 6.70 -29.82
CA LYS A 4 -34.47 6.94 -29.52
C LYS A 4 -34.26 6.74 -28.02
N LYS A 5 -33.42 5.76 -27.63
CA LYS A 5 -32.94 5.65 -26.26
C LYS A 5 -32.06 6.86 -25.99
N ASP A 6 -32.44 7.68 -25.04
CA ASP A 6 -31.59 8.74 -24.52
C ASP A 6 -30.38 8.08 -23.83
N GLU A 7 -29.22 8.16 -24.49
CA GLU A 7 -27.96 7.83 -23.89
C GLU A 7 -27.68 8.84 -22.76
N VAL A 8 -27.71 8.35 -21.53
CA VAL A 8 -27.27 9.12 -20.37
C VAL A 8 -25.79 9.39 -20.55
N LYS A 9 -25.47 10.58 -21.07
CA LYS A 9 -24.08 11.05 -21.11
C LYS A 9 -23.60 11.32 -19.70
N LEU A 10 -22.84 10.38 -19.13
CA LEU A 10 -22.11 10.63 -17.90
C LEU A 10 -21.21 11.88 -18.07
N PRO A 11 -21.20 12.78 -17.07
CA PRO A 11 -20.38 13.99 -17.18
C PRO A 11 -18.92 13.62 -17.28
N ARG A 12 -18.27 13.98 -18.38
CA ARG A 12 -16.84 13.79 -18.62
C ARG A 12 -15.95 14.70 -17.76
N SER A 13 -16.55 15.52 -16.91
CA SER A 13 -15.84 16.52 -16.12
C SER A 13 -15.02 15.89 -15.01
N GLY A 14 -13.74 16.06 -15.04
CA GLY A 14 -12.80 15.72 -13.96
C GLY A 14 -11.79 14.61 -14.25
N VAL A 15 -12.11 13.72 -15.19
CA VAL A 15 -11.27 12.56 -15.52
C VAL A 15 -10.07 12.94 -16.39
N GLU A 16 -10.21 13.99 -17.21
CA GLU A 16 -9.19 14.37 -18.20
C GLU A 16 -8.02 15.17 -17.64
N ASN A 17 -8.19 15.81 -16.50
CA ASN A 17 -7.21 16.79 -15.99
C ASN A 17 -6.15 16.23 -15.05
N TYR A 18 -6.36 15.03 -14.49
CA TYR A 18 -5.48 14.49 -13.46
C TYR A 18 -4.10 14.07 -13.98
N SER A 19 -4.03 13.52 -15.17
CA SER A 19 -2.77 13.12 -15.79
C SER A 19 -1.95 14.29 -16.33
N CYS A 20 -2.52 15.50 -16.37
CA CYS A 20 -1.87 16.69 -16.88
C CYS A 20 -1.16 17.52 -15.79
N GLY A 21 -1.13 17.06 -14.55
CA GLY A 21 -0.51 17.79 -13.45
C GLY A 21 -1.24 19.10 -13.11
N ARG A 22 -2.44 19.30 -13.59
CA ARG A 22 -3.29 20.41 -13.18
C ARG A 22 -3.85 20.09 -11.80
N GLY A 23 -3.43 20.89 -10.87
CA GLY A 23 -3.51 20.68 -9.45
C GLY A 23 -4.88 20.34 -8.87
N ALA A 24 -4.86 20.21 -7.64
CA ALA A 24 -5.83 19.93 -6.56
C ALA A 24 -7.31 20.34 -6.71
N SER A 25 -7.74 20.89 -7.81
CA SER A 25 -9.13 21.27 -8.06
C SER A 25 -10.00 20.13 -8.62
N CYS A 26 -9.40 19.01 -9.03
CA CYS A 26 -10.15 17.88 -9.53
C CYS A 26 -10.71 17.06 -8.36
N ARG A 27 -11.99 17.18 -8.12
CA ARG A 27 -12.74 16.41 -7.10
C ARG A 27 -13.04 14.97 -7.51
N GLY A 28 -12.47 14.48 -8.61
CA GLY A 28 -12.71 13.14 -9.14
C GLY A 28 -11.48 12.24 -9.10
N VAL A 29 -11.69 10.96 -9.33
CA VAL A 29 -10.60 9.99 -9.50
C VAL A 29 -9.84 10.29 -10.80
N GLY A 30 -8.53 10.45 -10.69
CA GLY A 30 -7.69 10.77 -11.83
C GLY A 30 -7.54 9.62 -12.82
N VAL A 31 -7.51 9.95 -14.12
CA VAL A 31 -7.15 9.00 -15.17
C VAL A 31 -5.69 9.15 -15.52
N VAL A 32 -4.94 8.07 -15.41
CA VAL A 32 -3.54 8.02 -15.80
C VAL A 32 -3.44 7.60 -17.27
N LYS A 33 -2.81 8.44 -18.09
CA LYS A 33 -2.57 8.09 -19.50
C LYS A 33 -1.47 7.04 -19.60
N ALA A 34 -1.56 6.15 -20.56
CA ALA A 34 -0.57 5.08 -20.76
C ALA A 34 0.87 5.61 -20.85
N ARG A 35 1.09 6.78 -21.48
CA ARG A 35 2.40 7.43 -21.60
C ARG A 35 2.97 7.97 -20.28
N ASP A 36 2.14 8.11 -19.26
CA ASP A 36 2.47 8.64 -17.94
C ASP A 36 2.52 7.54 -16.87
N CYS A 37 2.54 6.26 -17.32
CA CYS A 37 2.50 5.07 -16.48
C CYS A 37 3.44 4.00 -17.05
N ILE A 38 4.34 3.48 -16.22
CA ILE A 38 5.24 2.39 -16.61
C ILE A 38 5.18 1.30 -15.52
N TRP A 39 4.82 0.09 -15.92
CA TRP A 39 4.84 -1.08 -15.06
C TRP A 39 6.26 -1.62 -14.93
N VAL A 40 6.68 -1.89 -13.70
CA VAL A 40 7.96 -2.54 -13.39
C VAL A 40 7.72 -4.05 -13.39
N LYS A 41 8.36 -4.77 -14.30
CA LYS A 41 8.07 -6.20 -14.56
C LYS A 41 8.87 -7.17 -13.70
N ASP A 42 10.00 -6.75 -13.15
CA ASP A 42 10.99 -7.65 -12.56
C ASP A 42 10.82 -7.86 -11.06
N VAL A 43 9.69 -7.43 -10.49
CA VAL A 43 9.42 -7.56 -9.05
C VAL A 43 8.08 -8.26 -8.86
N THR A 44 8.14 -9.46 -8.30
CA THR A 44 6.97 -10.22 -7.85
C THR A 44 6.57 -9.74 -6.46
N LEU A 45 5.30 -9.39 -6.30
CA LEU A 45 4.70 -9.09 -5.00
C LEU A 45 3.86 -10.30 -4.58
N THR A 46 4.12 -10.81 -3.41
CA THR A 46 3.34 -11.90 -2.80
C THR A 46 1.99 -11.39 -2.29
N GLY A 47 0.96 -12.25 -2.26
CA GLY A 47 -0.38 -11.98 -1.73
C GLY A 47 -1.48 -12.12 -2.78
N ASP A 48 -2.73 -12.31 -2.33
CA ASP A 48 -3.88 -12.78 -3.14
C ASP A 48 -4.44 -11.74 -4.12
N ALA A 49 -4.36 -10.45 -3.78
CA ALA A 49 -4.89 -9.41 -4.66
C ALA A 49 -3.94 -9.11 -5.83
N PRO A 50 -4.46 -8.90 -7.06
CA PRO A 50 -3.65 -8.47 -8.19
C PRO A 50 -2.96 -7.15 -7.90
N LYS A 51 -1.65 -7.20 -7.75
CA LYS A 51 -0.82 -6.03 -7.42
C LYS A 51 0.45 -6.00 -8.27
N GLY A 52 1.02 -4.82 -8.43
CA GLY A 52 2.26 -4.66 -9.17
C GLY A 52 2.90 -3.31 -8.91
N PHE A 53 4.17 -3.19 -9.22
CA PHE A 53 4.86 -1.92 -9.14
C PHE A 53 4.62 -1.09 -10.39
N VAL A 54 4.33 0.19 -10.18
CA VAL A 54 4.09 1.16 -11.24
C VAL A 54 4.82 2.47 -10.96
N ARG A 55 5.49 3.01 -11.98
CA ARG A 55 6.01 4.38 -11.94
C ARG A 55 5.03 5.29 -12.63
N LEU A 56 4.67 6.39 -11.95
CA LEU A 56 3.74 7.37 -12.49
C LEU A 56 4.42 8.71 -12.66
N TYR A 57 4.24 9.32 -13.84
CA TYR A 57 4.67 10.69 -14.02
C TYR A 57 3.80 11.65 -13.21
N GLU A 58 4.45 12.37 -12.32
CA GLU A 58 3.85 13.45 -11.54
C GLU A 58 4.71 14.70 -11.71
N PHE A 59 4.08 15.77 -12.19
CA PHE A 59 4.77 17.03 -12.27
C PHE A 59 5.11 17.54 -10.87
N GLN A 60 6.39 17.74 -10.61
CA GLN A 60 6.89 18.38 -9.39
C GLN A 60 7.59 19.68 -9.74
N ARG A 61 7.29 20.75 -9.02
CA ARG A 61 7.87 22.09 -9.26
C ARG A 61 9.37 22.12 -8.97
N ASP A 62 9.88 21.23 -8.16
CA ASP A 62 11.30 21.12 -7.81
C ASP A 62 12.17 20.50 -8.90
N GLY A 63 11.57 20.09 -10.05
CA GLY A 63 12.27 19.50 -11.19
C GLY A 63 12.85 18.11 -10.96
N ARG A 64 12.60 17.49 -9.81
CA ARG A 64 13.11 16.14 -9.50
C ARG A 64 12.52 15.08 -10.43
N THR A 65 11.25 15.24 -10.82
CA THR A 65 10.58 14.34 -11.73
C THR A 65 10.74 14.80 -13.18
N ARG A 66 11.49 14.06 -13.97
CA ARG A 66 11.75 14.38 -15.38
C ARG A 66 10.89 13.53 -16.31
N ARG A 67 10.05 14.17 -17.14
CA ARG A 67 9.11 13.45 -18.01
C ARG A 67 9.78 12.44 -18.95
N ARG A 68 10.98 12.76 -19.44
CA ARG A 68 11.75 11.88 -20.34
C ARG A 68 12.58 10.83 -19.63
N ASN A 69 12.61 10.85 -18.29
CA ASN A 69 13.36 9.88 -17.49
C ASN A 69 12.43 9.20 -16.47
N PRO A 70 11.84 8.06 -16.82
CA PRO A 70 10.94 7.33 -15.96
C PRO A 70 11.56 6.84 -14.64
N SER A 71 12.88 6.68 -14.56
CA SER A 71 13.53 6.29 -13.31
C SER A 71 13.38 7.33 -12.20
N THR A 72 13.10 8.59 -12.58
CA THR A 72 12.84 9.69 -11.64
C THR A 72 11.38 9.77 -11.19
N TRP A 73 10.49 8.96 -11.76
CA TRP A 73 9.08 9.01 -11.43
C TRP A 73 8.82 8.28 -10.11
N PRO A 74 7.92 8.81 -9.27
CA PRO A 74 7.50 8.13 -8.07
C PRO A 74 7.05 6.69 -8.34
N LEU A 75 7.48 5.78 -7.48
CA LEU A 75 7.13 4.37 -7.52
C LEU A 75 5.93 4.13 -6.60
N TYR A 76 4.97 3.35 -7.08
CA TYR A 76 3.78 2.96 -6.36
C TYR A 76 3.57 1.45 -6.42
N ILE A 77 3.01 0.91 -5.36
CA ILE A 77 2.34 -0.39 -5.38
C ILE A 77 0.90 -0.11 -5.81
N ALA A 78 0.51 -0.66 -6.96
CA ALA A 78 -0.84 -0.54 -7.49
C ALA A 78 -1.61 -1.82 -7.22
N LYS A 79 -2.70 -1.73 -6.46
CA LYS A 79 -3.61 -2.82 -6.19
C LYS A 79 -4.93 -2.59 -6.92
N THR A 80 -5.53 -3.67 -7.41
CA THR A 80 -6.86 -3.65 -8.00
C THR A 80 -7.78 -4.46 -7.10
N GLY A 81 -8.95 -3.93 -6.80
CA GLY A 81 -9.97 -4.69 -6.07
C GLY A 81 -10.33 -5.96 -6.82
N HIS A 82 -10.68 -6.98 -6.08
CA HIS A 82 -11.11 -8.25 -6.66
C HIS A 82 -12.31 -8.02 -7.59
N LYS A 83 -12.41 -8.82 -8.66
CA LYS A 83 -13.50 -8.77 -9.65
C LYS A 83 -14.90 -8.69 -9.01
N TRP A 84 -15.12 -9.37 -7.89
CA TRP A 84 -16.40 -9.41 -7.17
C TRP A 84 -16.51 -8.34 -6.08
N TYR A 85 -15.39 -7.66 -5.74
CA TYR A 85 -15.32 -6.62 -4.71
C TYR A 85 -14.60 -5.37 -5.25
N PRO A 86 -15.18 -4.72 -6.29
CA PRO A 86 -14.51 -3.57 -6.94
C PRO A 86 -14.34 -2.38 -6.00
N VAL A 87 -15.07 -2.35 -4.90
CA VAL A 87 -14.98 -1.30 -3.87
C VAL A 87 -13.76 -1.43 -2.97
N GLU A 88 -13.07 -2.57 -2.99
CA GLU A 88 -11.90 -2.85 -2.15
C GLU A 88 -10.82 -1.75 -2.26
N SER A 89 -10.50 -1.32 -3.48
CA SER A 89 -9.54 -0.21 -3.69
C SER A 89 -9.97 1.09 -3.03
N ILE A 90 -11.27 1.36 -2.99
CA ILE A 90 -11.84 2.54 -2.33
C ILE A 90 -11.71 2.39 -0.82
N THR A 91 -12.06 1.22 -0.29
CA THR A 91 -11.96 0.90 1.14
C THR A 91 -10.53 1.01 1.62
N GLU A 92 -9.56 0.42 0.91
CA GLU A 92 -8.13 0.54 1.24
C GLU A 92 -7.68 2.02 1.29
N HIS A 93 -8.12 2.84 0.33
CA HIS A 93 -7.80 4.26 0.33
C HIS A 93 -8.43 5.01 1.51
N LEU A 94 -9.69 4.74 1.81
CA LEU A 94 -10.39 5.35 2.96
C LEU A 94 -9.72 4.97 4.28
N LEU A 95 -9.39 3.69 4.48
CA LEU A 95 -8.70 3.21 5.67
C LEU A 95 -7.31 3.85 5.80
N ASN A 96 -6.57 3.97 4.71
CA ASN A 96 -5.29 4.66 4.70
C ASN A 96 -5.42 6.13 5.11
N ARG A 97 -6.42 6.85 4.57
CA ARG A 97 -6.70 8.25 4.96
C ARG A 97 -7.13 8.37 6.42
N LEU A 98 -7.98 7.44 6.87
CA LEU A 98 -8.42 7.39 8.26
C LEU A 98 -7.23 7.15 9.21
N GLY A 99 -6.37 6.17 8.91
CA GLY A 99 -5.15 5.93 9.68
C GLY A 99 -4.27 7.16 9.81
N THR A 100 -4.12 7.94 8.73
CA THR A 100 -3.39 9.21 8.77
C THR A 100 -4.03 10.21 9.76
N VAL A 101 -5.36 10.31 9.79
CA VAL A 101 -6.09 11.18 10.74
C VAL A 101 -5.87 10.73 12.19
N PHE A 102 -5.75 9.43 12.44
CA PHE A 102 -5.42 8.87 13.75
C PHE A 102 -3.92 8.94 14.10
N GLY A 103 -3.11 9.61 13.27
CA GLY A 103 -1.68 9.78 13.54
C GLY A 103 -0.84 8.53 13.30
N ILE A 104 -1.36 7.54 12.57
CA ILE A 104 -0.60 6.37 12.17
C ILE A 104 0.25 6.71 10.96
N ARG A 105 1.48 6.22 10.93
CA ARG A 105 2.35 6.38 9.77
C ARG A 105 1.83 5.53 8.61
N MET A 106 1.08 6.15 7.73
CA MET A 106 0.59 5.53 6.51
C MET A 106 1.41 5.99 5.31
N ALA A 107 1.63 5.11 4.36
CA ALA A 107 2.19 5.49 3.07
C ALA A 107 1.22 6.44 2.34
N ASP A 108 1.74 7.44 1.63
CA ASP A 108 0.91 8.29 0.77
C ASP A 108 0.10 7.44 -0.20
N SER A 109 -1.19 7.67 -0.27
CA SER A 109 -2.07 6.91 -1.14
C SER A 109 -2.98 7.77 -1.99
N LYS A 110 -3.38 7.23 -3.13
CA LYS A 110 -4.37 7.84 -4.02
C LYS A 110 -5.13 6.78 -4.80
N LEU A 111 -6.29 7.18 -5.30
CA LEU A 111 -7.05 6.40 -6.29
C LEU A 111 -6.73 6.92 -7.69
N ALA A 112 -6.59 6.02 -8.65
CA ALA A 112 -6.45 6.37 -10.04
C ALA A 112 -7.06 5.32 -10.97
N LEU A 113 -7.54 5.77 -12.13
CA LEU A 113 -7.93 4.89 -13.22
C LEU A 113 -6.70 4.65 -14.11
N ILE A 114 -6.24 3.40 -14.15
CA ILE A 114 -5.13 2.97 -15.01
C ILE A 114 -5.66 1.87 -15.93
N ASN A 115 -5.58 2.08 -17.23
CA ASN A 115 -6.13 1.15 -18.23
C ASN A 115 -7.62 0.80 -17.99
N GLY A 116 -8.40 1.80 -17.59
CA GLY A 116 -9.83 1.64 -17.34
C GLY A 116 -10.19 0.95 -16.02
N GLN A 117 -9.22 0.55 -15.20
CA GLN A 117 -9.43 -0.06 -13.90
C GLN A 117 -9.13 0.91 -12.77
N LEU A 118 -10.03 0.97 -11.79
CA LEU A 118 -9.78 1.70 -10.55
C LEU A 118 -8.74 0.95 -9.73
N ARG A 119 -7.70 1.68 -9.33
CA ARG A 119 -6.61 1.14 -8.53
C ARG A 119 -6.35 1.98 -7.30
N PHE A 120 -6.10 1.29 -6.20
CA PHE A 120 -5.45 1.88 -5.04
C PHE A 120 -3.94 1.93 -5.29
N LEU A 121 -3.37 3.10 -5.12
CA LEU A 121 -1.95 3.34 -5.30
C LEU A 121 -1.35 3.74 -3.98
N SER A 122 -0.47 2.90 -3.44
CA SER A 122 0.33 3.18 -2.25
C SER A 122 1.73 3.57 -2.69
N ARG A 123 2.20 4.75 -2.28
CA ARG A 123 3.53 5.21 -2.62
C ARG A 123 4.57 4.31 -1.97
N TYR A 124 5.53 3.83 -2.77
CA TYR A 124 6.64 3.07 -2.23
C TYR A 124 7.53 3.98 -1.39
N PHE A 125 7.75 3.60 -0.15
CA PHE A 125 8.35 4.49 0.86
C PHE A 125 9.82 4.18 1.13
N LEU A 126 10.32 3.00 0.78
CA LEU A 126 11.74 2.67 0.99
C LEU A 126 12.63 3.49 0.06
N ALA A 127 13.64 4.10 0.63
CA ALA A 127 14.67 4.79 -0.13
C ALA A 127 15.64 3.76 -0.73
N PRO A 128 15.80 3.72 -2.06
CA PRO A 128 16.74 2.78 -2.70
C PRO A 128 18.14 2.94 -2.13
N ASN A 129 18.79 1.84 -1.80
CA ASN A 129 20.17 1.73 -1.31
C ASN A 129 20.44 2.28 0.11
N SER A 130 19.45 2.78 0.85
CA SER A 130 19.65 3.30 2.21
C SER A 130 18.72 2.69 3.24
N GLU A 131 17.63 2.07 2.82
CA GLU A 131 16.63 1.48 3.71
C GLU A 131 16.34 0.05 3.27
N THR A 132 16.21 -0.83 4.25
CA THR A 132 15.84 -2.23 4.07
C THR A 132 14.59 -2.51 4.87
N LEU A 133 13.62 -3.21 4.27
CA LEU A 133 12.46 -3.70 4.97
C LEU A 133 12.86 -4.95 5.75
N VAL A 134 12.71 -4.89 7.06
CA VAL A 134 12.88 -6.05 7.94
C VAL A 134 11.51 -6.61 8.28
N HIS A 135 11.28 -7.86 7.95
CA HIS A 135 10.03 -8.53 8.27
C HIS A 135 9.98 -8.97 9.73
N GLY A 136 8.77 -9.02 10.32
CA GLY A 136 8.59 -9.48 11.68
C GLY A 136 9.17 -10.88 11.93
N ALA A 137 9.10 -11.78 10.93
CA ALA A 137 9.73 -13.10 10.98
C ALA A 137 11.23 -13.06 11.20
N GLU A 138 11.92 -12.18 10.49
CA GLU A 138 13.37 -12.04 10.63
C GLU A 138 13.73 -11.59 12.06
N ILE A 139 12.91 -10.69 12.64
CA ILE A 139 13.08 -10.27 14.03
C ILE A 139 12.86 -11.45 14.98
N PHE A 140 11.84 -12.26 14.72
CA PHE A 140 11.51 -13.41 15.56
C PHE A 140 12.54 -14.53 15.41
N ALA A 141 12.98 -14.83 14.19
CA ALA A 141 14.05 -15.76 13.92
C ALA A 141 15.36 -15.34 14.61
N GLY A 142 15.70 -14.06 14.53
CA GLY A 142 16.86 -13.51 15.25
C GLY A 142 16.70 -13.54 16.77
N TYR A 143 15.48 -13.41 17.29
CA TYR A 143 15.22 -13.52 18.73
C TYR A 143 15.35 -14.96 19.23
N LEU A 144 14.80 -15.93 18.50
CA LEU A 144 14.81 -17.36 18.82
C LEU A 144 16.13 -18.02 18.42
N GLU A 145 16.93 -17.39 17.57
CA GLU A 145 18.14 -17.95 16.94
C GLU A 145 17.84 -19.22 16.11
N ASP A 146 16.59 -19.32 15.62
CA ASP A 146 16.10 -20.47 14.85
C ASP A 146 15.09 -20.03 13.78
N GLN A 147 15.57 -19.91 12.54
CA GLN A 147 14.72 -19.55 11.40
C GLN A 147 13.79 -20.70 10.99
N ALA A 148 14.26 -21.95 11.07
CA ALA A 148 13.48 -23.11 10.66
C ALA A 148 12.26 -23.30 11.57
N LEU A 149 12.41 -23.01 12.86
CA LEU A 149 11.30 -23.03 13.81
C LEU A 149 10.24 -21.97 13.44
N VAL A 150 10.64 -20.75 13.13
CA VAL A 150 9.70 -19.69 12.74
C VAL A 150 8.96 -20.06 11.45
N GLU A 151 9.65 -20.57 10.44
CA GLU A 151 9.03 -21.05 9.20
C GLU A 151 8.06 -22.21 9.45
N SER A 152 8.38 -23.13 10.34
CA SER A 152 7.48 -24.24 10.70
C SER A 152 6.20 -23.76 11.41
N ILE A 153 6.31 -22.77 12.29
CA ILE A 153 5.17 -22.13 12.98
C ILE A 153 4.24 -21.48 11.97
N GLU A 154 4.80 -20.81 10.95
CA GLU A 154 4.02 -20.21 9.90
C GLU A 154 3.29 -21.22 9.03
N GLN A 155 4.02 -22.23 8.55
CA GLN A 155 3.45 -23.30 7.72
C GLN A 155 2.31 -24.01 8.46
N ALA A 156 2.42 -24.12 9.79
CA ALA A 156 1.37 -24.68 10.65
C ALA A 156 0.24 -23.69 10.97
N ASN A 157 0.30 -22.43 10.53
CA ASN A 157 -0.62 -21.34 10.88
C ASN A 157 -0.77 -21.10 12.40
N LEU A 158 0.27 -21.38 13.17
CA LEU A 158 0.29 -21.20 14.64
C LEU A 158 0.82 -19.84 15.09
N SER A 159 1.15 -18.96 14.15
CA SER A 159 1.76 -17.65 14.45
C SER A 159 0.92 -16.79 15.38
N ARG A 160 -0.42 -16.85 15.29
CA ARG A 160 -1.33 -16.09 16.15
C ARG A 160 -1.30 -16.53 17.61
N ASP A 161 -1.12 -17.82 17.83
CA ASP A 161 -1.18 -18.42 19.17
C ASP A 161 0.16 -18.29 19.89
N LEU A 162 1.25 -18.35 19.15
CA LEU A 162 2.61 -18.36 19.70
C LEU A 162 3.24 -16.97 19.78
N PHE A 163 3.00 -16.09 18.79
CA PHE A 163 3.58 -14.75 18.78
C PHE A 163 2.69 -13.74 19.50
N THR A 164 2.60 -13.91 20.81
CA THR A 164 1.85 -12.99 21.68
C THR A 164 2.50 -11.60 21.73
N LEU A 165 1.76 -10.58 22.21
CA LEU A 165 2.29 -9.23 22.38
C LEU A 165 3.54 -9.21 23.26
N GLN A 166 3.57 -10.04 24.33
CA GLN A 166 4.73 -10.17 25.21
C GLN A 166 5.94 -10.76 24.49
N PHE A 167 5.72 -11.72 23.58
CA PHE A 167 6.78 -12.26 22.75
C PHE A 167 7.35 -11.17 21.83
N VAL A 168 6.47 -10.43 21.14
CA VAL A 168 6.86 -9.33 20.25
C VAL A 168 7.65 -8.26 21.03
N GLU A 169 7.21 -7.89 22.22
CA GLU A 169 7.91 -6.93 23.07
C GLU A 169 9.34 -7.39 23.37
N ARG A 170 9.53 -8.67 23.75
CA ARG A 170 10.87 -9.22 24.04
C ARG A 170 11.75 -9.26 22.81
N ALA A 171 11.21 -9.70 21.68
CA ALA A 171 11.93 -9.76 20.41
C ALA A 171 12.38 -8.37 19.95
N VAL A 172 11.48 -7.38 19.97
CA VAL A 172 11.79 -5.98 19.64
C VAL A 172 12.82 -5.40 20.62
N THR A 173 12.69 -5.69 21.91
CA THR A 173 13.65 -5.21 22.93
C THR A 173 15.05 -5.75 22.69
N LYS A 174 15.20 -7.03 22.28
CA LYS A 174 16.49 -7.63 21.94
C LYS A 174 17.07 -7.04 20.66
N ALA A 175 16.24 -6.88 19.62
CA ALA A 175 16.67 -6.45 18.29
C ALA A 175 16.92 -4.94 18.19
N PHE A 176 16.10 -4.13 18.85
CA PHE A 176 16.08 -2.67 18.73
C PHE A 176 15.98 -1.98 20.11
N PRO A 177 16.98 -2.14 20.98
CA PRO A 177 16.90 -1.67 22.37
C PRO A 177 16.73 -0.14 22.49
N LYS A 178 17.24 0.64 21.54
CA LYS A 178 17.12 2.11 21.55
C LYS A 178 15.79 2.61 21.02
N GLU A 179 15.25 1.93 20.03
CA GLU A 179 14.03 2.28 19.31
C GLU A 179 12.79 1.56 19.86
N ARG A 180 12.96 0.70 20.89
CA ARG A 180 11.94 -0.17 21.47
C ARG A 180 10.60 0.55 21.70
N ASP A 181 10.64 1.63 22.46
CA ASP A 181 9.41 2.31 22.90
C ASP A 181 8.67 2.98 21.72
N ALA A 182 9.42 3.48 20.74
CA ALA A 182 8.83 4.03 19.51
C ALA A 182 8.17 2.92 18.68
N ILE A 183 8.85 1.79 18.46
CA ILE A 183 8.34 0.65 17.68
C ILE A 183 7.10 0.06 18.35
N LEU A 184 7.15 -0.21 19.66
CA LEU A 184 6.01 -0.76 20.39
C LEU A 184 4.84 0.22 20.46
N GLY A 185 5.12 1.50 20.61
CA GLY A 185 4.08 2.53 20.58
C GLY A 185 3.36 2.60 19.24
N ASP A 186 4.09 2.53 18.13
CA ASP A 186 3.52 2.50 16.79
C ASP A 186 2.74 1.19 16.54
N LEU A 187 3.24 0.05 17.03
CA LEU A 187 2.54 -1.23 16.95
C LEU A 187 1.20 -1.19 17.70
N VAL A 188 1.19 -0.70 18.94
CA VAL A 188 -0.05 -0.59 19.74
C VAL A 188 -1.07 0.31 19.05
N ARG A 189 -0.64 1.48 18.53
CA ARG A 189 -1.53 2.37 17.78
C ARG A 189 -2.14 1.68 16.57
N LEU A 190 -1.31 0.90 15.85
CA LEU A 190 -1.75 0.15 14.68
C LEU A 190 -2.76 -0.94 15.04
N LEU A 191 -2.52 -1.70 16.11
CA LEU A 191 -3.45 -2.73 16.60
C LEU A 191 -4.79 -2.14 17.08
N LEU A 192 -4.74 -0.99 17.75
CA LEU A 192 -5.95 -0.26 18.14
C LEU A 192 -6.74 0.22 16.93
N PHE A 193 -6.06 0.73 15.91
CA PHE A 193 -6.71 1.13 14.68
C PHE A 193 -7.35 -0.06 13.97
N ASP A 194 -6.66 -1.19 13.86
CA ASP A 194 -7.21 -2.42 13.26
C ASP A 194 -8.47 -2.89 14.00
N ALA A 195 -8.46 -2.85 15.33
CA ALA A 195 -9.62 -3.18 16.12
C ALA A 195 -10.81 -2.22 15.86
N MET A 196 -10.55 -0.92 15.73
CA MET A 196 -11.59 0.07 15.44
C MET A 196 -12.21 -0.08 14.04
N VAL A 197 -11.42 -0.45 13.04
CA VAL A 197 -11.91 -0.58 11.65
C VAL A 197 -12.34 -2.00 11.29
N GLY A 198 -12.24 -2.95 12.25
CA GLY A 198 -12.59 -4.35 12.03
C GLY A 198 -11.61 -5.07 11.09
N ASN A 199 -10.37 -4.65 11.02
CA ASN A 199 -9.35 -5.29 10.21
C ASN A 199 -8.83 -6.55 10.91
N ASN A 200 -9.37 -7.71 10.55
CA ASN A 200 -8.96 -9.00 11.07
C ASN A 200 -7.85 -9.67 10.25
N ASP A 201 -7.46 -9.07 9.12
CA ASP A 201 -6.51 -9.63 8.15
C ASP A 201 -5.04 -9.35 8.50
N ARG A 202 -4.80 -8.68 9.63
CA ARG A 202 -3.42 -8.53 10.06
C ARG A 202 -2.91 -9.85 10.61
N HIS A 203 -2.65 -10.73 9.71
CA HIS A 203 -1.68 -11.79 9.98
C HIS A 203 -0.35 -11.09 10.23
N PHE A 204 0.48 -11.62 11.10
CA PHE A 204 1.90 -11.36 10.99
C PHE A 204 2.32 -12.02 9.68
N PRO A 205 2.29 -11.32 8.53
CA PRO A 205 2.54 -11.98 7.28
C PRO A 205 4.01 -11.99 7.13
N PHE A 206 4.47 -13.12 7.14
CA PHE A 206 5.81 -13.40 6.81
C PHE A 206 5.99 -13.46 5.30
N ASN A 207 4.91 -13.42 4.55
CA ASN A 207 4.89 -13.36 3.08
C ASN A 207 4.19 -12.09 2.61
N ALA A 208 4.91 -10.99 2.53
CA ALA A 208 4.49 -9.81 1.80
C ALA A 208 5.18 -9.74 0.44
#